data_b2d30fb1f3eb07e7c391c01a936b28a2
#
_entry.id   b2d30fb1f3eb07e7c391c01a936b28a2
#
_cell.length_a   1.000
_cell.length_b   1.000
_cell.length_c   1.000
_cell.angle_alpha   90.00
_cell.angle_beta   90.00
_cell.angle_gamma   90.00
#
_symmetry.space_group_name_H-M   'P 1'
#
loop_
_entity.id
_entity.type
_entity.pdbx_description
1 polymer ?
#
loop_
_entity_poly.entity_id
_entity_poly.type
_entity_poly.pdbx_seq_one_letter_code
_entity_poly.pdbx_strand_id
1 'polypeptide(L)'
;MNTDKIKKHLAEYKINVLGITENGEWWKNHKKYEHILPIEKKYENIINTELKAGLISLLESDSIHIGFHHMNSSQALALNLFGPLVLSKKLNKIDNVIISDKSVGKFEYIENTNENTNFDFYISDGDKSNYFEVKYTENNFGEAKSDQEHKQKYIEIYKKDLQSISDISEHEFYKEYQLWRNIIYAKKGNVFFVLPDFRVDLIKKVNDAKTRINNIEVRNRVHLLSINNLVSKCKEIIELKNHYCEFEKKYLKIT
;
A
#
# COMPACT_ATOMS: atom_id res chain seq x y z
N MET A 1 -5.83 -16.32 -3.11
CA MET A 1 -5.74 -16.87 -1.72
C MET A 1 -6.86 -16.26 -0.91
N ASN A 2 -7.52 -17.06 -0.02
CA ASN A 2 -8.62 -16.56 0.82
C ASN A 2 -8.06 -15.63 1.92
N THR A 3 -8.68 -14.48 2.12
CA THR A 3 -8.31 -13.48 3.14
C THR A 3 -8.40 -14.02 4.57
N ASP A 4 -9.28 -14.98 4.83
CA ASP A 4 -9.41 -15.60 6.16
C ASP A 4 -8.18 -16.46 6.49
N LYS A 5 -7.58 -17.14 5.51
CA LYS A 5 -6.32 -17.87 5.69
C LYS A 5 -5.18 -16.92 6.07
N ILE A 6 -5.12 -15.73 5.44
CA ILE A 6 -4.13 -14.69 5.77
C ILE A 6 -4.32 -14.22 7.21
N LYS A 7 -5.57 -13.90 7.61
CA LYS A 7 -5.87 -13.44 8.96
C LYS A 7 -5.54 -14.49 10.02
N LYS A 8 -5.83 -15.76 9.73
CA LYS A 8 -5.46 -16.87 10.62
C LYS A 8 -3.95 -16.96 10.80
N HIS A 9 -3.17 -16.94 9.71
CA HIS A 9 -1.71 -16.92 9.74
C HIS A 9 -1.18 -15.74 10.58
N LEU A 10 -1.73 -14.54 10.40
CA LEU A 10 -1.33 -13.35 11.17
C LEU A 10 -1.68 -13.47 12.66
N ALA A 11 -2.79 -14.12 12.99
CA ALA A 11 -3.16 -14.41 14.38
C ALA A 11 -2.14 -15.40 15.01
N GLU A 12 -1.75 -16.44 14.27
CA GLU A 12 -0.71 -17.38 14.70
C GLU A 12 0.66 -16.69 14.85
N TYR A 13 1.02 -15.82 13.92
CA TYR A 13 2.24 -15.00 14.02
C TYR A 13 2.22 -14.10 15.26
N LYS A 14 1.09 -13.45 15.56
CA LYS A 14 0.90 -12.63 16.76
C LYS A 14 1.20 -13.42 18.04
N ILE A 15 0.71 -14.66 18.14
CA ILE A 15 0.89 -15.50 19.32
C ILE A 15 2.30 -16.09 19.36
N ASN A 16 2.74 -16.72 18.28
CA ASN A 16 3.95 -17.56 18.29
C ASN A 16 5.24 -16.74 18.16
N VAL A 17 5.20 -15.58 17.50
CA VAL A 17 6.38 -14.74 17.26
C VAL A 17 6.42 -13.53 18.18
N LEU A 18 5.27 -12.85 18.37
CA LEU A 18 5.22 -11.65 19.22
C LEU A 18 4.89 -11.96 20.69
N GLY A 19 4.44 -13.19 21.01
CA GLY A 19 4.05 -13.57 22.37
C GLY A 19 2.78 -12.85 22.87
N ILE A 20 1.96 -12.32 21.96
CA ILE A 20 0.77 -11.55 22.32
C ILE A 20 -0.47 -12.43 22.15
N THR A 21 -1.07 -12.82 23.25
CA THR A 21 -2.28 -13.67 23.28
C THR A 21 -3.57 -12.84 23.29
N GLU A 22 -3.51 -11.60 23.79
CA GLU A 22 -4.68 -10.73 23.87
C GLU A 22 -5.12 -10.29 22.47
N ASN A 23 -6.44 -10.21 22.27
CA ASN A 23 -7.08 -9.79 21.04
C ASN A 23 -7.46 -8.31 21.12
N GLY A 24 -7.09 -7.55 20.08
CA GLY A 24 -7.50 -6.17 19.92
C GLY A 24 -8.89 -6.03 19.33
N GLU A 25 -9.45 -4.86 19.50
CA GLU A 25 -10.82 -4.52 19.09
C GLU A 25 -10.82 -3.81 17.73
N TRP A 26 -11.78 -4.15 16.87
CA TRP A 26 -12.04 -3.40 15.65
C TRP A 26 -13.01 -2.24 15.93
N TRP A 27 -12.54 -1.03 15.73
CA TRP A 27 -13.29 0.20 16.02
C TRP A 27 -14.67 0.31 15.34
N LYS A 28 -14.88 -0.35 14.18
CA LYS A 28 -16.17 -0.29 13.46
C LYS A 28 -17.31 -1.03 14.14
N ASN A 29 -17.03 -2.10 14.84
CA ASN A 29 -18.07 -2.97 15.42
C ASN A 29 -17.80 -3.38 16.87
N HIS A 30 -16.73 -2.87 17.47
CA HIS A 30 -16.32 -3.12 18.85
C HIS A 30 -16.13 -4.62 19.19
N LYS A 31 -15.87 -5.45 18.17
CA LYS A 31 -15.54 -6.87 18.35
C LYS A 31 -14.04 -7.08 18.40
N LYS A 32 -13.62 -8.03 19.25
CA LYS A 32 -12.23 -8.47 19.31
C LYS A 32 -11.95 -9.53 18.27
N TYR A 33 -10.79 -9.43 17.62
CA TYR A 33 -10.36 -10.36 16.58
C TYR A 33 -8.93 -10.85 16.83
N GLU A 34 -8.69 -12.12 16.52
CA GLU A 34 -7.41 -12.80 16.77
C GLU A 34 -6.22 -12.13 16.06
N HIS A 35 -6.42 -11.59 14.86
CA HIS A 35 -5.40 -10.91 14.06
C HIS A 35 -5.28 -9.41 14.35
N ILE A 36 -5.89 -8.91 15.42
CA ILE A 36 -5.79 -7.50 15.84
C ILE A 36 -5.01 -7.44 17.15
N LEU A 37 -4.04 -6.54 17.22
CA LEU A 37 -3.27 -6.24 18.43
C LEU A 37 -4.10 -5.32 19.35
N PRO A 38 -3.94 -5.42 20.68
CA PRO A 38 -4.35 -4.35 21.57
C PRO A 38 -3.79 -2.99 21.11
N ILE A 39 -4.58 -1.92 21.24
CA ILE A 39 -4.21 -0.61 20.66
C ILE A 39 -2.92 -0.05 21.26
N GLU A 40 -2.67 -0.28 22.54
CA GLU A 40 -1.43 0.10 23.25
C GLU A 40 -0.20 -0.64 22.73
N LYS A 41 -0.39 -1.79 22.06
CA LYS A 41 0.67 -2.60 21.43
C LYS A 41 0.74 -2.36 19.91
N LYS A 42 0.17 -1.27 19.37
CA LYS A 42 0.09 -1.02 17.92
C LYS A 42 1.45 -1.06 17.21
N TYR A 43 2.52 -0.65 17.87
CA TYR A 43 3.86 -0.67 17.27
C TYR A 43 4.51 -2.06 17.22
N GLU A 44 3.89 -3.09 17.85
CA GLU A 44 4.31 -4.47 17.64
C GLU A 44 3.90 -4.99 16.26
N ASN A 45 3.10 -4.24 15.49
CA ASN A 45 2.87 -4.50 14.08
C ASN A 45 4.08 -4.16 13.18
N ILE A 46 5.06 -3.41 13.70
CA ILE A 46 6.35 -3.20 13.04
C ILE A 46 7.25 -4.40 13.37
N ILE A 47 7.94 -4.91 12.34
CA ILE A 47 8.85 -6.06 12.48
C ILE A 47 9.95 -5.74 13.49
N ASN A 48 10.11 -6.62 14.48
CA ASN A 48 11.04 -6.43 15.57
C ASN A 48 12.47 -6.81 15.17
N THR A 49 13.16 -5.84 14.57
CA THR A 49 14.58 -5.91 14.22
C THR A 49 15.28 -4.63 14.71
N GLU A 50 16.60 -4.54 14.50
CA GLU A 50 17.39 -3.34 14.77
C GLU A 50 16.85 -2.07 14.10
N LEU A 51 16.04 -2.22 13.05
CA LEU A 51 15.44 -1.10 12.31
C LEU A 51 14.17 -0.56 12.96
N LYS A 52 13.55 -1.27 13.93
CA LYS A 52 12.21 -0.93 14.46
C LYS A 52 12.09 0.52 14.94
N ALA A 53 13.08 1.01 15.70
CA ALA A 53 13.06 2.38 16.20
C ALA A 53 13.11 3.41 15.05
N GLY A 54 13.95 3.17 14.03
CA GLY A 54 14.02 3.99 12.84
C GLY A 54 12.70 3.96 12.03
N LEU A 55 12.06 2.79 11.90
CA LEU A 55 10.78 2.67 11.22
C LEU A 55 9.68 3.46 11.93
N ILE A 56 9.64 3.43 13.25
CA ILE A 56 8.68 4.23 14.04
C ILE A 56 8.90 5.72 13.78
N SER A 57 10.16 6.17 13.68
CA SER A 57 10.47 7.58 13.44
C SER A 57 10.09 8.10 12.05
N LEU A 58 9.82 7.19 11.08
CA LEU A 58 9.31 7.56 9.75
C LEU A 58 7.80 7.85 9.75
N LEU A 59 7.08 7.53 10.83
CA LEU A 59 5.66 7.82 10.97
C LEU A 59 5.47 9.18 11.64
N GLU A 60 4.73 10.05 10.98
CA GLU A 60 4.18 11.23 11.64
C GLU A 60 2.99 10.79 12.51
N SER A 61 2.92 11.28 13.76
CA SER A 61 1.92 10.85 14.74
C SER A 61 0.49 10.94 14.22
N ASP A 62 0.20 11.99 13.45
CA ASP A 62 -1.14 12.32 12.94
C ASP A 62 -1.50 11.54 11.67
N SER A 63 -0.52 10.87 11.03
CA SER A 63 -0.72 10.05 9.84
C SER A 63 -1.02 8.58 10.15
N ILE A 64 -0.93 8.16 11.43
CA ILE A 64 -1.16 6.77 11.80
C ILE A 64 -2.65 6.43 11.72
N HIS A 65 -3.00 5.56 10.77
CA HIS A 65 -4.36 5.11 10.59
C HIS A 65 -4.88 4.38 11.83
N ILE A 66 -6.16 4.58 12.18
CA ILE A 66 -6.81 3.95 13.33
C ILE A 66 -6.70 2.41 13.32
N GLY A 67 -6.61 1.80 12.14
CA GLY A 67 -6.41 0.36 11.94
C GLY A 67 -4.95 -0.09 11.90
N PHE A 68 -3.97 0.75 12.23
CA PHE A 68 -2.54 0.38 12.19
C PHE A 68 -2.21 -0.84 13.08
N HIS A 69 -2.93 -1.01 14.18
CA HIS A 69 -2.78 -2.16 15.09
C HIS A 69 -3.37 -3.48 14.56
N HIS A 70 -4.05 -3.46 13.40
CA HIS A 70 -4.46 -4.69 12.71
C HIS A 70 -3.25 -5.32 12.02
N MET A 71 -2.97 -6.59 12.29
CA MET A 71 -1.81 -7.30 11.70
C MET A 71 -1.82 -7.31 10.17
N ASN A 72 -2.99 -7.16 9.55
CA ASN A 72 -3.20 -7.06 8.11
C ASN A 72 -3.29 -5.62 7.58
N SER A 73 -2.87 -4.60 8.36
CA SER A 73 -2.85 -3.20 7.93
C SER A 73 -1.93 -2.99 6.72
N SER A 74 -2.45 -2.40 5.63
CA SER A 74 -1.65 -2.00 4.45
C SER A 74 -0.60 -0.94 4.80
N GLN A 75 -0.93 0.01 5.68
CA GLN A 75 0.01 1.02 6.19
C GLN A 75 1.19 0.38 6.93
N ALA A 76 0.93 -0.57 7.84
CA ALA A 76 1.99 -1.29 8.53
C ALA A 76 2.82 -2.15 7.57
N LEU A 77 2.19 -2.76 6.57
CA LEU A 77 2.88 -3.50 5.52
C LEU A 77 3.75 -2.58 4.68
N ALA A 78 3.24 -1.42 4.23
CA ALA A 78 4.00 -0.43 3.46
C ALA A 78 5.24 0.05 4.24
N LEU A 79 5.07 0.36 5.53
CA LEU A 79 6.19 0.78 6.39
C LEU A 79 7.24 -0.32 6.54
N ASN A 80 6.83 -1.57 6.80
CA ASN A 80 7.75 -2.70 6.91
C ASN A 80 8.42 -3.03 5.57
N LEU A 81 7.78 -2.74 4.42
CA LEU A 81 8.31 -3.01 3.09
C LEU A 81 9.30 -1.94 2.62
N PHE A 82 8.91 -0.67 2.69
CA PHE A 82 9.68 0.44 2.13
C PHE A 82 10.58 1.15 3.15
N GLY A 83 10.20 1.14 4.43
CA GLY A 83 10.94 1.86 5.47
C GLY A 83 12.41 1.46 5.59
N PRO A 84 12.78 0.17 5.55
CA PRO A 84 14.19 -0.24 5.54
C PRO A 84 14.97 0.34 4.36
N LEU A 85 14.35 0.45 3.18
CA LEU A 85 14.97 1.04 1.99
C LEU A 85 15.18 2.55 2.13
N VAL A 86 14.25 3.25 2.81
CA VAL A 86 14.39 4.68 3.14
C VAL A 86 15.55 4.88 4.10
N LEU A 87 15.57 4.15 5.21
CA LEU A 87 16.59 4.27 6.24
C LEU A 87 17.99 3.95 5.74
N SER A 88 18.12 2.95 4.87
CA SER A 88 19.41 2.51 4.28
C SER A 88 19.78 3.24 2.99
N LYS A 89 18.94 4.17 2.49
CA LYS A 89 19.12 4.84 1.19
C LYS A 89 19.24 3.87 0.00
N LYS A 90 18.45 2.79 0.03
CA LYS A 90 18.43 1.72 -0.99
C LYS A 90 17.15 1.73 -1.84
N LEU A 91 16.51 2.88 -2.01
CA LEU A 91 15.29 3.02 -2.82
C LEU A 91 15.49 2.57 -4.29
N ASN A 92 16.74 2.56 -4.79
CA ASN A 92 17.13 2.05 -6.11
C ASN A 92 16.91 0.54 -6.30
N LYS A 93 16.50 -0.18 -5.27
CA LYS A 93 16.11 -1.60 -5.38
C LYS A 93 14.67 -1.78 -5.86
N ILE A 94 13.88 -0.71 -5.89
CA ILE A 94 12.53 -0.73 -6.43
C ILE A 94 12.60 -0.59 -7.95
N ASP A 95 12.04 -1.57 -8.67
CA ASP A 95 12.05 -1.57 -10.14
C ASP A 95 11.24 -0.40 -10.72
N ASN A 96 11.68 0.07 -11.88
CA ASN A 96 11.06 1.14 -12.66
C ASN A 96 11.02 2.51 -11.96
N VAL A 97 11.73 2.67 -10.85
CA VAL A 97 11.89 3.96 -10.18
C VAL A 97 13.26 4.53 -10.52
N ILE A 98 13.28 5.73 -11.10
CA ILE A 98 14.53 6.47 -11.32
C ILE A 98 14.83 7.24 -10.05
N ILE A 99 15.98 6.99 -9.45
CA ILE A 99 16.39 7.52 -8.17
C ILE A 99 17.75 8.19 -8.26
N SER A 100 17.88 9.36 -7.66
CA SER A 100 19.14 10.05 -7.40
C SER A 100 19.42 10.11 -5.88
N ASP A 101 20.57 10.65 -5.51
CA ASP A 101 20.94 10.89 -4.12
C ASP A 101 20.01 11.91 -3.41
N LYS A 102 19.17 12.62 -4.19
CA LYS A 102 18.19 13.60 -3.68
C LYS A 102 16.80 13.01 -3.48
N SER A 103 16.60 11.74 -3.81
CA SER A 103 15.28 11.11 -3.70
C SER A 103 14.84 11.02 -2.25
N VAL A 104 13.57 11.40 -2.01
CA VAL A 104 12.94 11.39 -0.68
C VAL A 104 11.73 10.48 -0.71
N GLY A 105 11.70 9.51 0.21
CA GLY A 105 10.55 8.65 0.46
C GLY A 105 9.67 9.22 1.57
N LYS A 106 8.34 9.23 1.37
CA LYS A 106 7.34 9.67 2.35
C LYS A 106 6.22 8.63 2.46
N PHE A 107 5.70 8.44 3.67
CA PHE A 107 4.54 7.60 3.94
C PHE A 107 3.29 8.46 4.05
N GLU A 108 2.11 7.88 3.74
CA GLU A 108 0.80 8.53 3.85
C GLU A 108 0.78 9.89 3.13
N TYR A 109 1.26 9.91 1.89
CA TYR A 109 1.44 11.14 1.14
C TYR A 109 0.16 11.63 0.49
N ILE A 110 -0.24 12.87 0.81
CA ILE A 110 -1.36 13.58 0.19
C ILE A 110 -0.81 14.71 -0.66
N GLU A 111 -0.96 14.61 -2.00
CA GLU A 111 -0.51 15.67 -2.92
C GLU A 111 -1.50 16.83 -3.00
N ASN A 112 -2.80 16.50 -2.98
CA ASN A 112 -3.87 17.48 -3.09
C ASN A 112 -4.83 17.34 -1.91
N THR A 113 -4.80 18.32 -1.01
CA THR A 113 -5.64 18.34 0.19
C THR A 113 -7.14 18.46 -0.11
N ASN A 114 -7.52 19.09 -1.24
CA ASN A 114 -8.94 19.19 -1.65
C ASN A 114 -9.49 17.84 -2.11
N GLU A 115 -8.65 17.04 -2.75
CA GLU A 115 -8.99 15.69 -3.21
C GLU A 115 -8.89 14.68 -2.07
N ASN A 116 -7.93 14.87 -1.18
CA ASN A 116 -7.60 14.01 -0.05
C ASN A 116 -7.26 12.56 -0.48
N THR A 117 -6.62 12.40 -1.66
CA THR A 117 -6.05 11.13 -2.08
C THR A 117 -4.77 10.89 -1.31
N ASN A 118 -4.76 9.85 -0.50
CA ASN A 118 -3.61 9.40 0.26
C ASN A 118 -2.96 8.20 -0.42
N PHE A 119 -1.63 8.24 -0.60
CA PHE A 119 -0.82 7.13 -1.09
C PHE A 119 -0.03 6.53 0.06
N ASP A 120 -0.04 5.20 0.19
CA ASP A 120 0.66 4.49 1.28
C ASP A 120 2.16 4.83 1.31
N PHE A 121 2.76 5.03 0.13
CA PHE A 121 4.15 5.46 0.00
C PHE A 121 4.35 6.33 -1.25
N TYR A 122 5.29 7.25 -1.19
CA TYR A 122 5.63 8.19 -2.26
C TYR A 122 7.13 8.40 -2.33
N ILE A 123 7.67 8.51 -3.55
CA ILE A 123 9.07 8.91 -3.78
C ILE A 123 9.08 10.10 -4.74
N SER A 124 9.70 11.21 -4.30
CA SER A 124 10.07 12.32 -5.18
C SER A 124 11.55 12.24 -5.54
N ASP A 125 11.87 12.51 -6.80
CA ASP A 125 13.22 12.68 -7.31
C ASP A 125 13.27 13.88 -8.28
N GLY A 126 13.49 15.06 -7.73
CA GLY A 126 13.33 16.32 -8.45
C GLY A 126 11.89 16.46 -8.96
N ASP A 127 11.74 16.56 -10.30
CA ASP A 127 10.42 16.72 -10.94
C ASP A 127 9.68 15.39 -11.17
N LYS A 128 10.27 14.26 -10.74
CA LYS A 128 9.69 12.93 -10.93
C LYS A 128 8.97 12.49 -9.67
N SER A 129 7.72 12.09 -9.83
CA SER A 129 6.86 11.58 -8.78
C SER A 129 6.59 10.08 -8.99
N ASN A 130 6.66 9.31 -7.91
CA ASN A 130 6.32 7.90 -7.90
C ASN A 130 5.37 7.64 -6.73
N TYR A 131 4.15 7.20 -7.04
CA TYR A 131 3.04 6.99 -6.12
C TYR A 131 2.82 5.49 -5.93
N PHE A 132 2.69 5.03 -4.69
CA PHE A 132 2.55 3.61 -4.36
C PHE A 132 1.28 3.37 -3.55
N GLU A 133 0.46 2.47 -4.05
CA GLU A 133 -0.75 1.96 -3.40
C GLU A 133 -0.54 0.50 -3.03
N VAL A 134 -0.57 0.19 -1.75
CA VAL A 134 -0.33 -1.16 -1.22
C VAL A 134 -1.66 -1.82 -0.88
N LYS A 135 -1.89 -3.04 -1.35
CA LYS A 135 -3.04 -3.86 -0.99
C LYS A 135 -2.61 -5.22 -0.49
N TYR A 136 -3.23 -5.66 0.58
CA TYR A 136 -2.92 -6.95 1.19
C TYR A 136 -4.15 -7.86 1.34
N THR A 137 -5.10 -7.51 2.20
CA THR A 137 -6.30 -8.31 2.46
C THR A 137 -7.59 -7.66 1.98
N GLU A 138 -7.54 -6.48 1.42
CA GLU A 138 -8.69 -5.78 0.88
C GLU A 138 -9.33 -6.57 -0.28
N ASN A 139 -10.65 -6.59 -0.37
CA ASN A 139 -11.35 -7.37 -1.39
C ASN A 139 -11.26 -6.75 -2.79
N ASN A 140 -11.08 -5.42 -2.88
CA ASN A 140 -10.99 -4.67 -4.12
C ASN A 140 -10.22 -3.34 -3.88
N PHE A 141 -10.24 -2.47 -4.89
CA PHE A 141 -9.68 -1.11 -4.82
C PHE A 141 -10.70 -0.08 -4.31
N GLY A 142 -11.60 -0.48 -3.42
CA GLY A 142 -12.61 0.39 -2.85
C GLY A 142 -13.70 0.79 -3.84
N GLU A 143 -14.90 0.93 -3.33
CA GLU A 143 -16.06 1.45 -4.05
C GLU A 143 -16.45 2.79 -3.44
N ALA A 144 -16.81 3.75 -4.28
CA ALA A 144 -17.40 4.98 -3.83
C ALA A 144 -18.93 4.86 -3.83
N LYS A 145 -19.57 5.49 -2.84
CA LYS A 145 -21.02 5.64 -2.86
C LYS A 145 -21.40 6.60 -3.99
N SER A 146 -22.50 6.33 -4.68
CA SER A 146 -23.06 7.24 -5.68
C SER A 146 -23.91 8.35 -5.03
N ASP A 147 -23.46 8.90 -3.90
CA ASP A 147 -24.07 10.04 -3.24
C ASP A 147 -23.67 11.37 -3.89
N GLN A 148 -24.30 12.45 -3.43
CA GLN A 148 -24.10 13.77 -4.05
C GLN A 148 -22.66 14.27 -3.91
N GLU A 149 -22.00 14.00 -2.80
CA GLU A 149 -20.60 14.40 -2.55
C GLU A 149 -19.64 13.72 -3.54
N HIS A 150 -19.75 12.40 -3.72
CA HIS A 150 -18.91 11.67 -4.68
C HIS A 150 -19.20 12.06 -6.13
N LYS A 151 -20.47 12.34 -6.48
CA LYS A 151 -20.82 12.85 -7.82
C LYS A 151 -20.21 14.21 -8.09
N GLN A 152 -20.23 15.10 -7.11
CA GLN A 152 -19.61 16.41 -7.25
C GLN A 152 -18.09 16.31 -7.40
N LYS A 153 -17.41 15.53 -6.57
CA LYS A 153 -15.98 15.24 -6.71
C LYS A 153 -15.63 14.63 -8.06
N TYR A 154 -16.47 13.70 -8.56
CA TYR A 154 -16.26 13.13 -9.89
C TYR A 154 -16.28 14.21 -10.98
N ILE A 155 -17.28 15.06 -10.99
CA ILE A 155 -17.45 16.10 -12.02
C ILE A 155 -16.33 17.14 -11.94
N GLU A 156 -16.01 17.61 -10.75
CA GLU A 156 -15.09 18.72 -10.56
C GLU A 156 -13.61 18.33 -10.62
N ILE A 157 -13.28 17.12 -10.16
CA ILE A 157 -11.87 16.71 -9.98
C ILE A 157 -11.46 15.66 -11.02
N TYR A 158 -12.26 14.58 -11.19
CA TYR A 158 -11.79 13.39 -11.89
C TYR A 158 -12.23 13.30 -13.35
N LYS A 159 -13.43 13.75 -13.70
CA LYS A 159 -14.08 13.50 -15.00
C LYS A 159 -13.21 13.91 -16.19
N LYS A 160 -12.68 15.13 -16.17
CA LYS A 160 -11.85 15.66 -17.26
C LYS A 160 -10.58 14.84 -17.47
N ASP A 161 -9.90 14.52 -16.38
CA ASP A 161 -8.65 13.76 -16.40
C ASP A 161 -8.89 12.32 -16.82
N LEU A 162 -9.95 11.70 -16.30
CA LEU A 162 -10.35 10.35 -16.65
C LEU A 162 -10.68 10.21 -18.14
N GLN A 163 -11.50 11.10 -18.69
CA GLN A 163 -11.86 11.13 -20.10
C GLN A 163 -10.66 11.37 -21.03
N SER A 164 -9.60 12.02 -20.53
CA SER A 164 -8.36 12.22 -21.30
C SER A 164 -7.47 10.97 -21.40
N ILE A 165 -7.73 9.97 -20.58
CA ILE A 165 -6.89 8.77 -20.49
C ILE A 165 -7.62 7.46 -20.74
N SER A 166 -8.95 7.43 -20.60
CA SER A 166 -9.75 6.21 -20.68
C SER A 166 -11.19 6.52 -21.13
N ASP A 167 -11.87 5.50 -21.60
CA ASP A 167 -13.29 5.53 -22.01
C ASP A 167 -14.25 4.92 -20.96
N ILE A 168 -13.79 4.70 -19.73
CA ILE A 168 -14.64 4.13 -18.69
C ILE A 168 -15.79 5.06 -18.32
N SER A 169 -16.93 4.45 -18.01
CA SER A 169 -18.12 5.16 -17.55
C SER A 169 -17.97 5.63 -16.10
N GLU A 170 -18.79 6.61 -15.70
CA GLU A 170 -18.89 7.06 -14.31
C GLU A 170 -19.23 5.91 -13.35
N HIS A 171 -20.12 4.99 -13.75
CA HIS A 171 -20.46 3.82 -12.95
C HIS A 171 -19.25 2.90 -12.69
N GLU A 172 -18.45 2.64 -13.71
CA GLU A 172 -17.24 1.84 -13.59
C GLU A 172 -16.18 2.53 -12.70
N PHE A 173 -16.09 3.87 -12.81
CA PHE A 173 -15.22 4.66 -11.92
C PHE A 173 -15.60 4.47 -10.46
N TYR A 174 -16.88 4.58 -10.08
CA TYR A 174 -17.29 4.38 -8.68
C TYR A 174 -17.07 2.95 -8.20
N LYS A 175 -17.27 1.96 -9.06
CA LYS A 175 -17.10 0.55 -8.72
C LYS A 175 -15.65 0.17 -8.40
N GLU A 176 -14.68 0.83 -9.02
CA GLU A 176 -13.25 0.65 -8.80
C GLU A 176 -12.59 2.02 -8.48
N TYR A 177 -13.23 2.75 -7.54
CA TYR A 177 -12.95 4.16 -7.28
C TYR A 177 -11.49 4.46 -7.01
N GLN A 178 -10.87 3.74 -6.07
CA GLN A 178 -9.48 3.97 -5.69
C GLN A 178 -8.50 3.60 -6.82
N LEU A 179 -8.81 2.55 -7.60
CA LEU A 179 -7.99 2.14 -8.73
C LEU A 179 -7.88 3.27 -9.77
N TRP A 180 -9.02 3.78 -10.24
CA TRP A 180 -9.05 4.79 -11.28
C TRP A 180 -8.58 6.16 -10.79
N ARG A 181 -8.94 6.52 -9.56
CA ARG A 181 -8.43 7.72 -8.90
C ARG A 181 -6.90 7.74 -8.86
N ASN A 182 -6.27 6.63 -8.50
CA ASN A 182 -4.83 6.51 -8.47
C ASN A 182 -4.21 6.48 -9.88
N ILE A 183 -4.86 5.82 -10.86
CA ILE A 183 -4.40 5.81 -12.26
C ILE A 183 -4.33 7.24 -12.85
N ILE A 184 -5.23 8.14 -12.50
CA ILE A 184 -5.20 9.54 -12.96
C ILE A 184 -3.86 10.21 -12.62
N TYR A 185 -3.23 9.87 -11.50
CA TYR A 185 -1.92 10.38 -11.12
C TYR A 185 -0.79 9.95 -12.05
N ALA A 186 -1.01 8.92 -12.89
CA ALA A 186 -0.04 8.56 -13.93
C ALA A 186 0.14 9.63 -15.01
N LYS A 187 -0.70 10.66 -15.06
CA LYS A 187 -0.47 11.90 -15.84
C LYS A 187 0.71 12.70 -15.30
N LYS A 188 0.99 12.63 -13.99
CA LYS A 188 2.02 13.40 -13.30
C LYS A 188 3.29 12.60 -13.03
N GLY A 189 3.21 11.29 -12.83
CA GLY A 189 4.34 10.43 -12.48
C GLY A 189 4.03 8.96 -12.63
N ASN A 190 4.89 8.11 -12.09
CA ASN A 190 4.65 6.67 -12.07
C ASN A 190 3.68 6.29 -10.94
N VAL A 191 2.77 5.37 -11.21
CA VAL A 191 1.84 4.81 -10.23
C VAL A 191 2.10 3.32 -10.10
N PHE A 192 2.35 2.87 -8.89
CA PHE A 192 2.66 1.49 -8.55
C PHE A 192 1.55 0.89 -7.70
N PHE A 193 0.94 -0.18 -8.18
CA PHE A 193 0.08 -1.03 -7.38
C PHE A 193 0.92 -2.16 -6.80
N VAL A 194 1.07 -2.18 -5.49
CA VAL A 194 2.02 -3.02 -4.74
C VAL A 194 1.25 -4.18 -4.13
N LEU A 195 1.46 -5.37 -4.67
CA LEU A 195 0.64 -6.55 -4.38
C LEU A 195 1.51 -7.78 -4.11
N PRO A 196 1.14 -8.65 -3.16
CA PRO A 196 1.73 -9.98 -3.10
C PRO A 196 1.21 -10.84 -4.25
N ASP A 197 2.06 -11.76 -4.74
CA ASP A 197 1.78 -12.56 -5.95
C ASP A 197 0.54 -13.44 -5.83
N PHE A 198 0.14 -13.80 -4.62
CA PHE A 198 -1.07 -14.58 -4.40
C PHE A 198 -2.38 -13.78 -4.57
N ARG A 199 -2.33 -12.44 -4.71
CA ARG A 199 -3.51 -11.59 -5.00
C ARG A 199 -3.77 -11.49 -6.51
N VAL A 200 -3.89 -12.67 -7.12
CA VAL A 200 -4.16 -12.81 -8.58
C VAL A 200 -5.42 -12.04 -9.00
N ASP A 201 -6.40 -11.96 -8.11
CA ASP A 201 -7.64 -11.20 -8.29
C ASP A 201 -7.39 -9.70 -8.50
N LEU A 202 -6.58 -9.07 -7.64
CA LEU A 202 -6.23 -7.64 -7.76
C LEU A 202 -5.24 -7.38 -8.88
N ILE A 203 -4.27 -8.29 -9.09
CA ILE A 203 -3.32 -8.21 -10.21
C ILE A 203 -4.09 -8.19 -11.54
N LYS A 204 -5.09 -9.05 -11.69
CA LYS A 204 -5.95 -9.07 -12.88
C LYS A 204 -6.68 -7.74 -13.06
N LYS A 205 -7.29 -7.18 -12.00
CA LYS A 205 -8.00 -5.89 -12.06
C LYS A 205 -7.08 -4.74 -12.53
N VAL A 206 -5.85 -4.65 -12.02
CA VAL A 206 -4.88 -3.64 -12.46
C VAL A 206 -4.52 -3.84 -13.94
N ASN A 207 -4.27 -5.08 -14.38
CA ASN A 207 -3.97 -5.36 -15.78
C ASN A 207 -5.16 -5.04 -16.70
N ASP A 208 -6.39 -5.42 -16.31
CA ASP A 208 -7.60 -5.11 -17.06
C ASP A 208 -7.80 -3.58 -17.17
N ALA A 209 -7.63 -2.85 -16.07
CA ALA A 209 -7.69 -1.39 -16.10
C ALA A 209 -6.61 -0.77 -17.02
N LYS A 210 -5.39 -1.30 -16.96
CA LYS A 210 -4.28 -0.84 -17.80
C LYS A 210 -4.57 -1.00 -19.29
N THR A 211 -5.27 -2.06 -19.72
CA THR A 211 -5.66 -2.25 -21.13
C THR A 211 -6.67 -1.20 -21.61
N ARG A 212 -7.42 -0.60 -20.69
CA ARG A 212 -8.43 0.43 -20.96
C ARG A 212 -7.89 1.86 -20.94
N ILE A 213 -6.62 2.04 -20.67
CA ILE A 213 -5.96 3.35 -20.76
C ILE A 213 -5.60 3.60 -22.22
N ASN A 214 -6.25 4.58 -22.86
CA ASN A 214 -6.05 4.93 -24.26
C ASN A 214 -4.74 5.72 -24.49
N ASN A 215 -4.35 6.55 -23.51
CA ASN A 215 -3.11 7.31 -23.56
C ASN A 215 -1.91 6.40 -23.25
N ILE A 216 -1.05 6.19 -24.26
CA ILE A 216 0.09 5.27 -24.15
C ILE A 216 1.14 5.71 -23.10
N GLU A 217 1.38 7.01 -22.93
CA GLU A 217 2.32 7.51 -21.93
C GLU A 217 1.82 7.24 -20.52
N VAL A 218 0.54 7.51 -20.26
CA VAL A 218 -0.12 7.19 -18.98
C VAL A 218 -0.12 5.70 -18.72
N ARG A 219 -0.44 4.89 -19.73
CA ARG A 219 -0.42 3.42 -19.62
C ARG A 219 0.96 2.90 -19.21
N ASN A 220 2.03 3.46 -19.78
CA ASN A 220 3.40 3.05 -19.49
C ASN A 220 3.87 3.44 -18.08
N ARG A 221 3.22 4.43 -17.46
CA ARG A 221 3.50 4.86 -16.08
C ARG A 221 2.69 4.12 -15.02
N VAL A 222 1.79 3.22 -15.40
CA VAL A 222 1.07 2.36 -14.45
C VAL A 222 1.81 1.03 -14.33
N HIS A 223 2.24 0.69 -13.13
CA HIS A 223 3.08 -0.47 -12.83
C HIS A 223 2.42 -1.40 -11.79
N LEU A 224 2.67 -2.69 -11.95
CA LEU A 224 2.50 -3.68 -10.88
C LEU A 224 3.87 -3.91 -10.23
N LEU A 225 3.92 -3.80 -8.92
CA LEU A 225 5.10 -4.13 -8.12
C LEU A 225 4.81 -5.37 -7.26
N SER A 226 5.48 -6.47 -7.58
CA SER A 226 5.40 -7.69 -6.78
C SER A 226 6.15 -7.51 -5.45
N ILE A 227 5.43 -7.67 -4.34
CA ILE A 227 6.04 -7.68 -3.00
C ILE A 227 7.04 -8.83 -2.88
N ASN A 228 6.72 -10.01 -3.42
CA ASN A 228 7.58 -11.20 -3.37
C ASN A 228 8.92 -10.94 -4.06
N ASN A 229 8.90 -10.34 -5.26
CA ASN A 229 10.12 -10.03 -6.00
C ASN A 229 10.96 -8.96 -5.29
N LEU A 230 10.33 -7.90 -4.79
CA LEU A 230 11.04 -6.84 -4.06
C LEU A 230 11.70 -7.40 -2.80
N VAL A 231 10.98 -8.18 -2.00
CA VAL A 231 11.51 -8.83 -0.79
C VAL A 231 12.67 -9.77 -1.13
N SER A 232 12.58 -10.53 -2.21
CA SER A 232 13.67 -11.42 -2.66
C SER A 232 14.95 -10.62 -2.95
N LYS A 233 14.86 -9.52 -3.70
CA LYS A 233 16.00 -8.62 -3.98
C LYS A 233 16.56 -7.98 -2.72
N CYS A 234 15.68 -7.55 -1.81
CA CYS A 234 16.11 -6.90 -0.57
C CYS A 234 16.80 -7.85 0.40
N LYS A 235 16.48 -9.16 0.37
CA LYS A 235 17.21 -10.17 1.16
C LYS A 235 18.66 -10.38 0.71
N GLU A 236 19.03 -9.95 -0.50
CA GLU A 236 20.43 -9.98 -0.97
C GLU A 236 21.28 -8.86 -0.34
N ILE A 237 20.65 -7.85 0.26
CA ILE A 237 21.31 -6.76 0.96
C ILE A 237 21.63 -7.24 2.39
N ILE A 238 22.91 -7.39 2.72
CA ILE A 238 23.37 -8.01 3.97
C ILE A 238 22.73 -7.33 5.18
N GLU A 239 22.77 -6.01 5.25
CA GLU A 239 22.25 -5.20 6.36
C GLU A 239 20.71 -5.23 6.49
N LEU A 240 20.00 -5.63 5.45
CA LEU A 240 18.52 -5.70 5.44
C LEU A 240 17.98 -7.13 5.46
N LYS A 241 18.86 -8.12 5.28
CA LYS A 241 18.48 -9.52 5.12
C LYS A 241 17.62 -10.03 6.28
N ASN A 242 18.00 -9.73 7.52
CA ASN A 242 17.26 -10.15 8.69
C ASN A 242 15.83 -9.60 8.69
N HIS A 243 15.66 -8.32 8.43
CA HIS A 243 14.36 -7.68 8.36
C HIS A 243 13.45 -8.30 7.28
N TYR A 244 13.97 -8.51 6.05
CA TYR A 244 13.15 -9.07 4.97
C TYR A 244 12.91 -10.58 5.10
N CYS A 245 13.73 -11.32 5.84
CA CYS A 245 13.40 -12.68 6.24
C CYS A 245 12.21 -12.72 7.21
N GLU A 246 12.17 -11.81 8.19
CA GLU A 246 11.03 -11.68 9.09
C GLU A 246 9.78 -11.14 8.37
N PHE A 247 9.95 -10.19 7.43
CA PHE A 247 8.87 -9.73 6.57
C PHE A 247 8.23 -10.89 5.79
N GLU A 248 9.04 -11.73 5.18
CA GLU A 248 8.57 -12.90 4.43
C GLU A 248 7.77 -13.86 5.31
N LYS A 249 8.25 -14.14 6.54
CA LYS A 249 7.53 -14.98 7.52
C LYS A 249 6.17 -14.39 7.90
N LYS A 250 6.12 -13.07 8.12
CA LYS A 250 4.91 -12.39 8.55
C LYS A 250 3.87 -12.27 7.45
N TYR A 251 4.27 -11.92 6.22
CA TYR A 251 3.36 -11.47 5.19
C TYR A 251 3.24 -12.38 3.97
N LEU A 252 4.23 -13.23 3.68
CA LEU A 252 4.29 -13.98 2.43
C LEU A 252 4.23 -15.50 2.61
N LYS A 253 4.77 -16.07 3.68
CA LYS A 253 4.74 -17.51 3.98
C LYS A 253 3.46 -17.86 4.74
N ILE A 254 2.33 -17.76 4.05
CA ILE A 254 1.01 -18.07 4.60
C ILE A 254 0.85 -19.59 4.71
N THR A 255 0.85 -20.12 5.91
CA THR A 255 0.67 -21.54 6.24
C THR A 255 -0.81 -21.96 6.37
#